data_2946f559573e25d3eaf1f7c1097760bd
#
_entry.id   2946f559573e25d3eaf1f7c1097760bd
#
_cell.length_a   1.000
_cell.length_b   1.000
_cell.length_c   1.000
_cell.angle_alpha   90.00
_cell.angle_beta   90.00
_cell.angle_gamma   90.00
#
_symmetry.space_group_name_H-M   'P 1'
#
loop_
_entity.id
_entity.type
_entity.pdbx_description
1 polymer ?
#
loop_
_entity_poly.entity_id
_entity_poly.type
_entity_poly.pdbx_seq_one_letter_code
_entity_poly.pdbx_strand_id
1 'polypeptide(L)'
;MSSQAGRTIKIIVVDDEPISADDMSDVIRDEFGKSMNVDVRTAYNAKSVIKMVEESPCDILLSDIQMPGMTGLQMVSGLREQFPDMRVLFLTGYDDFSFAYEAFRQHAVQYILKTEGDEVVLAAVKKEIDRLRENEKIMERINDAEERYTQMLPAYRRQLIMQLMLNQKGELDELEERMLAGELYLVVGLLQGNHNHHVKTKMITAGAVSQIVAGSFGKELAWSEYYLFDDVLIWVFDFDTKESVSKTLFHLMRKARQQLEEQLKVTMFFIVSEEAVNGLDLNEKYVQIRTMLTNEILRGSTGVAIRHQADVEGKEIENAK
;
A
#
# COMPACT_ATOMS: atom_id res chain seq x y z
N MET A 1 8.81 -27.68 -7.53
CA MET A 1 8.16 -27.02 -8.67
C MET A 1 6.67 -26.96 -8.36
N SER A 2 6.23 -25.98 -7.59
CA SER A 2 4.81 -25.72 -7.34
C SER A 2 4.28 -24.93 -8.54
N SER A 3 3.38 -25.56 -9.30
CA SER A 3 2.62 -24.88 -10.36
C SER A 3 1.79 -23.78 -9.68
N GLN A 4 2.18 -22.52 -9.87
CA GLN A 4 1.28 -21.39 -9.69
C GLN A 4 0.20 -21.52 -10.78
N ALA A 5 -0.87 -22.24 -10.49
CA ALA A 5 -2.08 -22.18 -11.26
C ALA A 5 -2.66 -20.77 -11.02
N GLY A 6 -2.50 -19.88 -12.00
CA GLY A 6 -3.16 -18.58 -11.99
C GLY A 6 -4.66 -18.73 -11.76
N ARG A 7 -5.40 -17.65 -11.56
CA ARG A 7 -6.88 -17.73 -11.36
C ARG A 7 -7.54 -18.47 -12.52
N THR A 8 -8.70 -19.05 -12.29
CA THR A 8 -9.51 -19.67 -13.32
C THR A 8 -10.03 -18.61 -14.29
N ILE A 9 -9.75 -18.76 -15.59
CA ILE A 9 -10.31 -17.91 -16.64
C ILE A 9 -11.69 -18.45 -17.02
N LYS A 10 -12.71 -17.59 -16.95
CA LYS A 10 -14.09 -17.93 -17.22
C LYS A 10 -14.46 -17.53 -18.63
N ILE A 11 -14.92 -18.52 -19.42
CA ILE A 11 -15.35 -18.33 -20.79
C ILE A 11 -16.83 -18.66 -20.88
N ILE A 12 -17.61 -17.83 -21.57
CA ILE A 12 -18.99 -18.15 -21.95
C ILE A 12 -19.04 -18.27 -23.49
N VAL A 13 -19.63 -19.35 -23.96
CA VAL A 13 -19.95 -19.58 -25.38
C VAL A 13 -21.47 -19.47 -25.53
N VAL A 14 -21.92 -18.66 -26.45
CA VAL A 14 -23.34 -18.51 -26.74
C VAL A 14 -23.65 -18.59 -28.22
N ASP A 15 -24.61 -19.43 -28.54
CA ASP A 15 -25.16 -19.66 -29.88
C ASP A 15 -26.61 -20.11 -29.72
N ASP A 16 -27.54 -19.67 -30.57
CA ASP A 16 -28.95 -20.10 -30.52
C ASP A 16 -29.17 -21.49 -31.09
N GLU A 17 -28.16 -22.06 -31.79
CA GLU A 17 -28.11 -23.45 -32.17
C GLU A 17 -27.41 -24.29 -31.08
N PRO A 18 -28.15 -25.11 -30.27
CA PRO A 18 -27.54 -25.80 -29.12
C PRO A 18 -26.38 -26.70 -29.51
N ILE A 19 -26.43 -27.36 -30.65
CA ILE A 19 -25.33 -28.24 -31.13
C ILE A 19 -24.07 -27.43 -31.38
N SER A 20 -24.19 -26.28 -32.04
CA SER A 20 -23.07 -25.39 -32.32
C SER A 20 -22.44 -24.84 -31.02
N ALA A 21 -23.27 -24.41 -30.05
CA ALA A 21 -22.83 -23.92 -28.76
C ALA A 21 -22.10 -24.98 -27.91
N ASP A 22 -22.67 -26.20 -27.87
CA ASP A 22 -22.10 -27.32 -27.13
C ASP A 22 -20.80 -27.82 -27.73
N ASP A 23 -20.78 -28.04 -29.05
CA ASP A 23 -19.57 -28.50 -29.76
C ASP A 23 -18.41 -27.52 -29.56
N MET A 24 -18.64 -26.20 -29.72
CA MET A 24 -17.60 -25.20 -29.55
C MET A 24 -17.14 -25.13 -28.07
N SER A 25 -18.08 -25.25 -27.12
CA SER A 25 -17.75 -25.29 -25.69
C SER A 25 -16.90 -26.50 -25.34
N ASP A 26 -17.18 -27.66 -25.93
CA ASP A 26 -16.42 -28.89 -25.70
C ASP A 26 -15.05 -28.82 -26.33
N VAL A 27 -14.92 -28.30 -27.53
CA VAL A 27 -13.62 -28.07 -28.21
C VAL A 27 -12.72 -27.15 -27.37
N ILE A 28 -13.25 -26.03 -26.85
CA ILE A 28 -12.49 -25.08 -25.97
C ILE A 28 -12.14 -25.75 -24.65
N ARG A 29 -13.05 -26.52 -24.06
CA ARG A 29 -12.85 -27.21 -22.78
C ARG A 29 -11.79 -28.29 -22.89
N ASP A 30 -11.79 -29.05 -23.97
CA ASP A 30 -10.82 -30.11 -24.21
C ASP A 30 -9.42 -29.57 -24.43
N GLU A 31 -9.29 -28.47 -25.19
CA GLU A 31 -8.00 -27.84 -25.47
C GLU A 31 -7.42 -27.09 -24.26
N PHE A 32 -8.21 -26.28 -23.57
CA PHE A 32 -7.70 -25.34 -22.56
C PHE A 32 -8.11 -25.67 -21.12
N GLY A 33 -9.16 -26.48 -20.89
CA GLY A 33 -9.73 -26.67 -19.56
C GLY A 33 -8.73 -27.13 -18.52
N LYS A 34 -7.96 -28.17 -18.80
CA LYS A 34 -6.95 -28.71 -17.86
C LYS A 34 -5.60 -28.02 -17.99
N SER A 35 -5.20 -27.69 -19.22
CA SER A 35 -3.87 -27.14 -19.52
C SER A 35 -3.72 -25.69 -19.05
N MET A 36 -4.80 -24.91 -19.10
CA MET A 36 -4.80 -23.47 -18.82
C MET A 36 -5.75 -23.02 -17.69
N ASN A 37 -6.30 -23.95 -16.90
CA ASN A 37 -7.24 -23.63 -15.82
C ASN A 37 -8.39 -22.72 -16.30
N VAL A 38 -9.16 -23.20 -17.28
CA VAL A 38 -10.27 -22.50 -17.90
C VAL A 38 -11.58 -23.16 -17.50
N ASP A 39 -12.57 -22.34 -17.14
CA ASP A 39 -13.97 -22.75 -16.90
C ASP A 39 -14.83 -22.29 -18.06
N VAL A 40 -15.43 -23.24 -18.78
CA VAL A 40 -16.26 -22.96 -19.96
C VAL A 40 -17.71 -23.23 -19.66
N ARG A 41 -18.54 -22.22 -19.83
CA ARG A 41 -20.00 -22.28 -19.66
C ARG A 41 -20.69 -22.03 -21.00
N THR A 42 -21.78 -22.77 -21.25
CA THR A 42 -22.55 -22.69 -22.47
C THR A 42 -23.87 -21.96 -22.23
N ALA A 43 -24.30 -21.15 -23.17
CA ALA A 43 -25.60 -20.49 -23.19
C ALA A 43 -26.22 -20.59 -24.58
N TYR A 44 -27.57 -20.54 -24.66
CA TYR A 44 -28.28 -20.70 -25.91
C TYR A 44 -29.12 -19.47 -26.30
N ASN A 45 -28.96 -18.38 -25.56
CA ASN A 45 -29.62 -17.10 -25.87
C ASN A 45 -28.97 -15.96 -25.04
N ALA A 46 -29.20 -14.74 -25.50
CA ALA A 46 -28.65 -13.53 -24.87
C ALA A 46 -29.11 -13.33 -23.40
N LYS A 47 -30.35 -13.66 -23.06
CA LYS A 47 -30.88 -13.51 -21.69
C LYS A 47 -30.14 -14.41 -20.69
N SER A 48 -29.83 -15.63 -21.10
CA SER A 48 -29.05 -16.56 -20.27
C SER A 48 -27.64 -16.04 -20.01
N VAL A 49 -27.00 -15.47 -21.02
CA VAL A 49 -25.66 -14.85 -20.88
C VAL A 49 -25.69 -13.69 -19.88
N ILE A 50 -26.65 -12.76 -20.04
CA ILE A 50 -26.79 -11.60 -19.15
C ILE A 50 -26.89 -12.08 -17.70
N LYS A 51 -27.78 -13.05 -17.43
CA LYS A 51 -27.94 -13.62 -16.09
C LYS A 51 -26.64 -14.28 -15.58
N MET A 52 -25.95 -15.07 -16.42
CA MET A 52 -24.71 -15.73 -16.04
C MET A 52 -23.59 -14.74 -15.73
N VAL A 53 -23.48 -13.63 -16.48
CA VAL A 53 -22.47 -12.60 -16.29
C VAL A 53 -22.77 -11.77 -15.04
N GLU A 54 -24.03 -11.45 -14.77
CA GLU A 54 -24.47 -10.77 -13.55
C GLU A 54 -24.18 -11.60 -12.28
N GLU A 55 -24.44 -12.92 -12.33
CA GLU A 55 -24.15 -13.83 -11.21
C GLU A 55 -22.65 -14.07 -11.03
N SER A 56 -21.93 -14.17 -12.13
CA SER A 56 -20.49 -14.45 -12.13
C SER A 56 -19.86 -13.92 -13.42
N PRO A 57 -19.19 -12.75 -13.39
CA PRO A 57 -18.54 -12.16 -14.55
C PRO A 57 -17.63 -13.16 -15.27
N CYS A 58 -17.62 -13.11 -16.61
CA CYS A 58 -16.70 -13.89 -17.43
C CYS A 58 -15.58 -13.00 -17.99
N ASP A 59 -14.45 -13.64 -18.30
CA ASP A 59 -13.29 -12.99 -18.87
C ASP A 59 -13.36 -12.88 -20.38
N ILE A 60 -13.91 -13.94 -21.01
CA ILE A 60 -14.04 -14.07 -22.46
C ILE A 60 -15.46 -14.48 -22.77
N LEU A 61 -16.09 -13.78 -23.69
CA LEU A 61 -17.39 -14.10 -24.26
C LEU A 61 -17.23 -14.42 -25.76
N LEU A 62 -17.51 -15.65 -26.14
CA LEU A 62 -17.72 -16.03 -27.54
C LEU A 62 -19.21 -15.97 -27.83
N SER A 63 -19.60 -15.13 -28.77
CA SER A 63 -21.01 -14.92 -29.06
C SER A 63 -21.31 -15.04 -30.53
N ASP A 64 -22.32 -15.83 -30.87
CA ASP A 64 -22.95 -15.63 -32.17
C ASP A 64 -23.57 -14.24 -32.26
N ILE A 65 -23.60 -13.67 -33.43
CA ILE A 65 -24.17 -12.35 -33.70
C ILE A 65 -25.68 -12.44 -33.87
N GLN A 66 -26.14 -13.43 -34.62
CA GLN A 66 -27.55 -13.54 -34.98
C GLN A 66 -28.29 -14.52 -34.07
N MET A 67 -28.90 -14.01 -33.04
CA MET A 67 -29.75 -14.81 -32.14
C MET A 67 -31.18 -14.25 -32.11
N PRO A 68 -32.21 -15.15 -31.99
CA PRO A 68 -33.58 -14.72 -31.90
C PRO A 68 -33.88 -13.78 -30.73
N GLY A 69 -34.59 -12.70 -31.00
CA GLY A 69 -35.02 -11.73 -29.99
C GLY A 69 -34.01 -10.66 -29.62
N MET A 70 -32.77 -11.03 -29.32
CA MET A 70 -31.67 -10.07 -29.01
C MET A 70 -30.39 -10.56 -29.68
N THR A 71 -29.79 -9.73 -30.51
CA THR A 71 -28.54 -10.07 -31.18
C THR A 71 -27.35 -10.06 -30.21
N GLY A 72 -26.27 -10.80 -30.53
CA GLY A 72 -25.03 -10.76 -29.76
C GLY A 72 -24.45 -9.34 -29.63
N LEU A 73 -24.56 -8.53 -30.67
CA LEU A 73 -24.14 -7.13 -30.65
C LEU A 73 -24.94 -6.29 -29.66
N GLN A 74 -26.26 -6.43 -29.65
CA GLN A 74 -27.13 -5.71 -28.69
C GLN A 74 -26.86 -6.16 -27.25
N MET A 75 -26.68 -7.45 -27.03
CA MET A 75 -26.33 -8.00 -25.71
C MET A 75 -25.00 -7.43 -25.19
N VAL A 76 -23.97 -7.48 -26.01
CA VAL A 76 -22.62 -6.98 -25.65
C VAL A 76 -22.65 -5.48 -25.38
N SER A 77 -23.41 -4.70 -26.16
CA SER A 77 -23.58 -3.26 -25.92
C SER A 77 -24.14 -2.98 -24.53
N GLY A 78 -25.12 -3.74 -24.07
CA GLY A 78 -25.67 -3.59 -22.73
C GLY A 78 -24.72 -4.04 -21.59
N LEU A 79 -23.95 -5.09 -21.84
CA LEU A 79 -23.01 -5.61 -20.84
C LEU A 79 -21.73 -4.77 -20.70
N ARG A 80 -21.33 -4.05 -21.75
CA ARG A 80 -20.06 -3.32 -21.81
C ARG A 80 -19.94 -2.21 -20.76
N GLU A 81 -21.04 -1.56 -20.45
CA GLU A 81 -21.06 -0.49 -19.44
C GLU A 81 -20.74 -1.01 -18.03
N GLN A 82 -21.17 -2.24 -17.73
CA GLN A 82 -20.96 -2.85 -16.41
C GLN A 82 -19.70 -3.70 -16.35
N PHE A 83 -19.29 -4.29 -17.49
CA PHE A 83 -18.18 -5.23 -17.59
C PHE A 83 -17.19 -4.79 -18.70
N PRO A 84 -16.48 -3.65 -18.54
CA PRO A 84 -15.63 -3.08 -19.60
C PRO A 84 -14.43 -3.97 -19.95
N ASP A 85 -13.95 -4.78 -19.00
CA ASP A 85 -12.76 -5.62 -19.18
C ASP A 85 -13.06 -6.97 -19.87
N MET A 86 -14.35 -7.31 -20.03
CA MET A 86 -14.77 -8.54 -20.71
C MET A 86 -14.32 -8.54 -22.17
N ARG A 87 -13.57 -9.57 -22.56
CA ARG A 87 -13.11 -9.80 -23.94
C ARG A 87 -14.23 -10.44 -24.77
N VAL A 88 -14.50 -9.87 -25.92
CA VAL A 88 -15.60 -10.35 -26.79
C VAL A 88 -15.06 -10.82 -28.12
N LEU A 89 -15.37 -12.05 -28.46
CA LEU A 89 -15.10 -12.69 -29.76
C LEU A 89 -16.48 -12.98 -30.40
N PHE A 90 -16.74 -12.41 -31.56
CA PHE A 90 -17.95 -12.72 -32.31
C PHE A 90 -17.69 -13.85 -33.33
N LEU A 91 -18.58 -14.85 -33.26
CA LEU A 91 -18.66 -15.93 -34.26
C LEU A 91 -19.89 -15.68 -35.12
N THR A 92 -19.78 -15.85 -36.41
CA THR A 92 -20.92 -15.65 -37.31
C THR A 92 -20.82 -16.55 -38.52
N GLY A 93 -21.96 -17.03 -38.99
CA GLY A 93 -22.08 -17.77 -40.28
C GLY A 93 -22.15 -16.87 -41.52
N TYR A 94 -22.26 -15.56 -41.32
CA TYR A 94 -22.51 -14.59 -42.38
C TYR A 94 -21.34 -13.65 -42.56
N ASP A 95 -20.89 -13.53 -43.81
CA ASP A 95 -19.91 -12.55 -44.25
C ASP A 95 -20.63 -11.22 -44.57
N ASP A 96 -21.11 -10.52 -43.54
CA ASP A 96 -21.78 -9.24 -43.68
C ASP A 96 -20.93 -8.14 -43.05
N PHE A 97 -20.42 -7.28 -43.93
CA PHE A 97 -19.55 -6.17 -43.55
C PHE A 97 -20.20 -5.23 -42.53
N SER A 98 -21.53 -5.12 -42.49
CA SER A 98 -22.25 -4.25 -41.52
C SER A 98 -22.05 -4.75 -40.08
N PHE A 99 -22.09 -6.04 -39.84
CA PHE A 99 -21.85 -6.65 -38.52
C PHE A 99 -20.38 -6.52 -38.08
N ALA A 100 -19.44 -6.71 -39.00
CA ALA A 100 -18.02 -6.52 -38.73
C ALA A 100 -17.74 -5.07 -38.28
N TYR A 101 -18.32 -4.09 -38.96
CA TYR A 101 -18.18 -2.67 -38.62
C TYR A 101 -18.80 -2.32 -37.26
N GLU A 102 -19.94 -2.87 -36.94
CA GLU A 102 -20.62 -2.65 -35.65
C GLU A 102 -19.87 -3.32 -34.51
N ALA A 103 -19.36 -4.55 -34.70
CA ALA A 103 -18.49 -5.24 -33.74
C ALA A 103 -17.22 -4.45 -33.45
N PHE A 104 -16.62 -3.87 -34.48
CA PHE A 104 -15.43 -3.01 -34.32
C PHE A 104 -15.74 -1.76 -33.47
N ARG A 105 -16.88 -1.11 -33.68
CA ARG A 105 -17.33 0.04 -32.88
C ARG A 105 -17.55 -0.29 -31.42
N GLN A 106 -17.90 -1.53 -31.11
CA GLN A 106 -18.11 -2.02 -29.75
C GLN A 106 -16.81 -2.53 -29.08
N HIS A 107 -15.66 -2.23 -29.68
CA HIS A 107 -14.35 -2.67 -29.18
C HIS A 107 -14.29 -4.20 -29.01
N ALA A 108 -14.96 -4.95 -29.86
CA ALA A 108 -14.78 -6.40 -29.94
C ALA A 108 -13.31 -6.73 -30.22
N VAL A 109 -12.84 -7.79 -29.60
CA VAL A 109 -11.45 -8.20 -29.77
C VAL A 109 -11.22 -8.81 -31.15
N GLN A 110 -12.20 -9.58 -31.62
CA GLN A 110 -12.13 -10.25 -32.88
C GLN A 110 -13.52 -10.60 -33.42
N TYR A 111 -13.62 -10.66 -34.75
CA TYR A 111 -14.76 -11.14 -35.53
C TYR A 111 -14.27 -12.33 -36.36
N ILE A 112 -14.93 -13.48 -36.23
CA ILE A 112 -14.50 -14.75 -36.85
C ILE A 112 -15.67 -15.36 -37.60
N LEU A 113 -15.45 -15.82 -38.81
CA LEU A 113 -16.43 -16.58 -39.57
C LEU A 113 -16.44 -18.04 -39.11
N LYS A 114 -17.62 -18.60 -38.81
CA LYS A 114 -17.76 -20.02 -38.46
C LYS A 114 -17.19 -20.97 -39.57
N THR A 115 -17.11 -20.48 -40.76
CA THR A 115 -16.51 -21.22 -41.92
C THR A 115 -14.99 -21.29 -41.91
N GLU A 116 -14.31 -20.48 -41.05
CA GLU A 116 -12.84 -20.50 -40.94
C GLU A 116 -12.34 -21.71 -40.13
N GLY A 117 -13.25 -22.39 -39.43
CA GLY A 117 -12.98 -23.61 -38.67
C GLY A 117 -12.53 -23.37 -37.23
N ASP A 118 -12.58 -24.45 -36.46
CA ASP A 118 -12.35 -24.43 -35.00
C ASP A 118 -10.92 -23.99 -34.64
N GLU A 119 -9.93 -24.30 -35.49
CA GLU A 119 -8.53 -23.91 -35.26
C GLU A 119 -8.35 -22.40 -35.18
N VAL A 120 -9.08 -21.60 -35.95
CA VAL A 120 -9.03 -20.15 -35.96
C VAL A 120 -9.66 -19.62 -34.68
N VAL A 121 -10.78 -20.20 -34.26
CA VAL A 121 -11.45 -19.86 -32.98
C VAL A 121 -10.55 -20.16 -31.78
N LEU A 122 -9.97 -21.38 -31.75
CA LEU A 122 -9.05 -21.77 -30.67
C LEU A 122 -7.81 -20.87 -30.63
N ALA A 123 -7.25 -20.48 -31.76
CA ALA A 123 -6.12 -19.57 -31.84
C ALA A 123 -6.51 -18.17 -31.25
N ALA A 124 -7.71 -17.67 -31.55
CA ALA A 124 -8.22 -16.42 -31.06
C ALA A 124 -8.45 -16.46 -29.52
N VAL A 125 -9.11 -17.52 -29.05
CA VAL A 125 -9.33 -17.74 -27.61
C VAL A 125 -8.01 -17.84 -26.86
N LYS A 126 -7.07 -18.64 -27.37
CA LYS A 126 -5.74 -18.78 -26.81
C LYS A 126 -5.03 -17.44 -26.67
N LYS A 127 -5.07 -16.64 -27.71
CA LYS A 127 -4.46 -15.30 -27.71
C LYS A 127 -5.01 -14.41 -26.59
N GLU A 128 -6.33 -14.47 -26.34
CA GLU A 128 -6.93 -13.68 -25.26
C GLU A 128 -6.62 -14.27 -23.87
N ILE A 129 -6.57 -15.59 -23.72
CA ILE A 129 -6.10 -16.25 -22.51
C ILE A 129 -4.65 -15.82 -22.20
N ASP A 130 -3.77 -15.89 -23.19
CA ASP A 130 -2.35 -15.51 -23.02
C ASP A 130 -2.22 -14.04 -22.61
N ARG A 131 -3.01 -13.14 -23.20
CA ARG A 131 -3.05 -11.70 -22.80
C ARG A 131 -3.55 -11.49 -21.38
N LEU A 132 -4.60 -12.17 -20.98
CA LEU A 132 -5.11 -12.09 -19.60
C LEU A 132 -4.04 -12.55 -18.61
N ARG A 133 -3.32 -13.65 -18.91
CA ARG A 133 -2.22 -14.15 -18.09
C ARG A 133 -1.03 -13.20 -18.02
N GLU A 134 -0.71 -12.56 -19.13
CA GLU A 134 0.37 -11.56 -19.15
C GLU A 134 0.02 -10.34 -18.31
N ASN A 135 -1.22 -9.84 -18.42
CA ASN A 135 -1.70 -8.75 -17.58
C ASN A 135 -1.68 -9.10 -16.09
N GLU A 136 -2.10 -10.31 -15.71
CA GLU A 136 -2.01 -10.81 -14.34
C GLU A 136 -0.57 -10.77 -13.82
N LYS A 137 0.39 -11.27 -14.59
CA LYS A 137 1.81 -11.26 -14.22
C LYS A 137 2.38 -9.84 -14.09
N ILE A 138 1.93 -8.91 -14.92
CA ILE A 138 2.32 -7.50 -14.82
C ILE A 138 1.79 -6.92 -13.54
N MET A 139 0.51 -7.13 -13.22
CA MET A 139 -0.11 -6.65 -11.98
C MET A 139 0.53 -7.25 -10.72
N GLU A 140 0.83 -8.56 -10.73
CA GLU A 140 1.58 -9.19 -9.65
C GLU A 140 2.96 -8.53 -9.44
N ARG A 141 3.69 -8.25 -10.53
CA ARG A 141 5.00 -7.57 -10.43
C ARG A 141 4.89 -6.15 -9.91
N ILE A 142 3.84 -5.41 -10.29
CA ILE A 142 3.57 -4.07 -9.78
C ILE A 142 3.28 -4.14 -8.28
N ASN A 143 2.39 -5.03 -7.86
CA ASN A 143 2.05 -5.22 -6.45
C ASN A 143 3.27 -5.65 -5.62
N ASP A 144 4.09 -6.58 -6.12
CA ASP A 144 5.34 -6.98 -5.47
C ASP A 144 6.33 -5.82 -5.34
N ALA A 145 6.42 -4.97 -6.37
CA ALA A 145 7.28 -3.80 -6.34
C ALA A 145 6.78 -2.75 -5.34
N GLU A 146 5.47 -2.51 -5.28
CA GLU A 146 4.84 -1.61 -4.30
C GLU A 146 5.02 -2.13 -2.86
N GLU A 147 4.86 -3.43 -2.66
CA GLU A 147 5.08 -4.04 -1.34
C GLU A 147 6.55 -3.88 -0.89
N ARG A 148 7.51 -4.21 -1.77
CA ARG A 148 8.94 -4.01 -1.49
C ARG A 148 9.27 -2.56 -1.21
N TYR A 149 8.74 -1.64 -2.01
CA TYR A 149 8.91 -0.21 -1.81
C TYR A 149 8.40 0.21 -0.43
N THR A 150 7.19 -0.20 -0.05
CA THR A 150 6.59 0.09 1.26
C THR A 150 7.43 -0.48 2.41
N GLN A 151 7.98 -1.69 2.24
CA GLN A 151 8.87 -2.30 3.24
C GLN A 151 10.22 -1.57 3.38
N MET A 152 10.72 -0.94 2.31
CA MET A 152 11.98 -0.20 2.32
C MET A 152 11.84 1.23 2.90
N LEU A 153 10.65 1.83 2.81
CA LEU A 153 10.40 3.21 3.25
C LEU A 153 10.84 3.50 4.69
N PRO A 154 10.54 2.67 5.69
CA PRO A 154 10.96 2.94 7.07
C PRO A 154 12.49 3.00 7.22
N ALA A 155 13.20 2.08 6.56
CA ALA A 155 14.67 2.05 6.63
C ALA A 155 15.28 3.28 5.93
N TYR A 156 14.75 3.66 4.78
CA TYR A 156 15.19 4.85 4.06
C TYR A 156 14.91 6.13 4.86
N ARG A 157 13.70 6.27 5.41
CA ARG A 157 13.35 7.41 6.27
C ARG A 157 14.25 7.52 7.49
N ARG A 158 14.56 6.40 8.13
CA ARG A 158 15.49 6.33 9.24
C ARG A 158 16.86 6.88 8.86
N GLN A 159 17.40 6.46 7.71
CA GLN A 159 18.68 6.95 7.19
C GLN A 159 18.62 8.44 6.86
N LEU A 160 17.56 8.89 6.21
CA LEU A 160 17.34 10.29 5.83
C LEU A 160 17.34 11.20 7.06
N ILE A 161 16.55 10.89 8.08
CA ILE A 161 16.49 11.65 9.33
C ILE A 161 17.87 11.71 10.01
N MET A 162 18.58 10.58 10.01
CA MET A 162 19.92 10.53 10.57
C MET A 162 20.88 11.47 9.83
N GLN A 163 20.84 11.47 8.50
CA GLN A 163 21.67 12.37 7.67
C GLN A 163 21.31 13.84 7.92
N LEU A 164 20.01 14.16 8.02
CA LEU A 164 19.54 15.51 8.35
C LEU A 164 20.02 15.95 9.74
N MET A 165 19.83 15.14 10.76
CA MET A 165 20.28 15.46 12.13
C MET A 165 21.80 15.69 12.21
N LEU A 166 22.59 14.99 11.41
CA LEU A 166 24.04 15.12 11.35
C LEU A 166 24.55 16.20 10.38
N ASN A 167 23.66 16.96 9.77
CA ASN A 167 23.96 17.97 8.75
C ASN A 167 24.75 17.40 7.54
N GLN A 168 24.41 16.17 7.16
CA GLN A 168 25.05 15.48 6.03
C GLN A 168 24.24 15.60 4.74
N LYS A 169 23.07 16.24 4.79
CA LYS A 169 22.17 16.47 3.66
C LYS A 169 21.54 17.85 3.78
N GLY A 170 21.70 18.67 2.74
CA GLY A 170 21.21 20.05 2.72
C GLY A 170 19.95 20.28 1.91
N GLU A 171 19.65 19.40 0.95
CA GLU A 171 18.46 19.50 0.09
C GLU A 171 17.72 18.17 0.09
N LEU A 172 16.38 18.24 0.02
CA LEU A 172 15.49 17.09 -0.10
C LEU A 172 14.97 17.01 -1.54
N ASP A 173 14.81 15.80 -2.06
CA ASP A 173 14.03 15.58 -3.28
C ASP A 173 12.54 15.54 -2.97
N GLU A 174 11.70 15.51 -4.01
CA GLU A 174 10.23 15.54 -3.88
C GLU A 174 9.70 14.36 -3.04
N LEU A 175 10.32 13.18 -3.15
CA LEU A 175 9.92 12.00 -2.37
C LEU A 175 10.27 12.19 -0.89
N GLU A 176 11.47 12.66 -0.61
CA GLU A 176 11.96 12.91 0.74
C GLU A 176 11.17 14.00 1.45
N GLU A 177 10.82 15.09 0.72
CA GLU A 177 9.91 16.12 1.24
C GLU A 177 8.55 15.52 1.62
N ARG A 178 7.98 14.69 0.78
CA ARG A 178 6.71 14.00 1.07
C ARG A 178 6.80 13.04 2.25
N MET A 179 7.94 12.37 2.43
CA MET A 179 8.18 11.47 3.57
C MET A 179 8.28 12.20 4.91
N LEU A 180 8.62 13.49 4.90
CA LEU A 180 8.82 14.33 6.08
C LEU A 180 7.83 15.50 6.14
N ALA A 181 6.73 15.44 5.38
CA ALA A 181 5.75 16.52 5.27
C ALA A 181 4.84 16.68 6.51
N GLY A 182 4.92 15.79 7.47
CA GLY A 182 4.12 15.82 8.71
C GLY A 182 4.65 16.81 9.75
N GLU A 183 3.98 16.84 10.88
CA GLU A 183 4.37 17.64 12.07
C GLU A 183 5.37 16.83 12.91
N LEU A 184 6.68 17.07 12.69
CA LEU A 184 7.73 16.32 13.37
C LEU A 184 8.00 16.87 14.77
N TYR A 185 7.97 16.01 15.77
CA TYR A 185 8.33 16.34 17.14
C TYR A 185 9.55 15.53 17.60
N LEU A 186 10.50 16.20 18.24
CA LEU A 186 11.69 15.56 18.81
C LEU A 186 11.53 15.37 20.30
N VAL A 187 11.88 14.18 20.74
CA VAL A 187 12.10 13.89 22.17
C VAL A 187 13.52 13.38 22.31
N VAL A 188 14.28 14.02 23.17
CA VAL A 188 15.66 13.60 23.48
C VAL A 188 15.71 13.12 24.91
N GLY A 189 16.22 11.92 25.12
CA GLY A 189 16.33 11.31 26.45
C GLY A 189 17.78 10.93 26.75
N LEU A 190 18.20 11.18 27.99
CA LEU A 190 19.47 10.71 28.53
C LEU A 190 19.26 9.71 29.64
N LEU A 191 19.97 8.60 29.57
CA LEU A 191 20.08 7.63 30.65
C LEU A 191 20.94 8.20 31.78
N GLN A 192 20.36 8.28 32.99
CA GLN A 192 21.05 8.76 34.17
C GLN A 192 21.60 7.59 35.01
N GLY A 193 22.81 7.74 35.56
CA GLY A 193 23.42 6.75 36.44
C GLY A 193 24.87 6.44 36.06
N ASN A 194 25.59 5.83 36.99
CA ASN A 194 27.03 5.56 36.88
C ASN A 194 27.36 4.27 36.10
N HIS A 195 26.42 3.76 35.28
CA HIS A 195 26.59 2.49 34.61
C HIS A 195 26.68 2.65 33.11
N ASN A 196 27.70 2.05 32.51
CA ASN A 196 27.73 1.75 31.08
C ASN A 196 26.51 0.90 30.73
N HIS A 197 25.37 1.55 30.45
CA HIS A 197 24.18 0.82 30.06
C HIS A 197 24.44 0.05 28.77
N HIS A 198 24.28 -1.28 28.83
CA HIS A 198 24.45 -2.12 27.68
C HIS A 198 23.51 -1.66 26.55
N VAL A 199 23.95 -1.76 25.31
CA VAL A 199 23.17 -1.41 24.11
C VAL A 199 21.76 -2.06 24.15
N LYS A 200 21.67 -3.28 24.67
CA LYS A 200 20.39 -3.97 24.88
C LYS A 200 19.42 -3.18 25.76
N THR A 201 19.89 -2.63 26.88
CA THR A 201 19.07 -1.81 27.80
C THR A 201 18.58 -0.56 27.09
N LYS A 202 19.45 0.13 26.35
CA LYS A 202 19.13 1.32 25.55
C LYS A 202 18.05 1.01 24.52
N MET A 203 18.16 -0.11 23.80
CA MET A 203 17.18 -0.54 22.79
C MET A 203 15.82 -0.89 23.41
N ILE A 204 15.81 -1.61 24.53
CA ILE A 204 14.58 -1.95 25.26
C ILE A 204 13.89 -0.66 25.74
N THR A 205 14.63 0.26 26.31
CA THR A 205 14.12 1.57 26.77
C THR A 205 13.51 2.37 25.61
N ALA A 206 14.22 2.43 24.46
CA ALA A 206 13.75 3.12 23.28
C ALA A 206 12.43 2.53 22.78
N GLY A 207 12.36 1.21 22.65
CA GLY A 207 11.15 0.52 22.22
C GLY A 207 9.97 0.72 23.18
N ALA A 208 10.21 0.68 24.50
CA ALA A 208 9.17 0.91 25.49
C ALA A 208 8.56 2.32 25.40
N VAL A 209 9.39 3.36 25.24
CA VAL A 209 8.92 4.73 25.02
C VAL A 209 8.09 4.84 23.75
N SER A 210 8.58 4.29 22.64
CA SER A 210 7.84 4.30 21.36
C SER A 210 6.47 3.63 21.48
N GLN A 211 6.38 2.50 22.18
CA GLN A 211 5.10 1.81 22.41
C GLN A 211 4.12 2.61 23.26
N ILE A 212 4.61 3.32 24.28
CA ILE A 212 3.77 4.17 25.13
C ILE A 212 3.15 5.29 24.30
N VAL A 213 3.94 5.94 23.46
CA VAL A 213 3.47 7.01 22.57
C VAL A 213 2.47 6.46 21.54
N ALA A 214 2.82 5.40 20.85
CA ALA A 214 1.96 4.79 19.84
C ALA A 214 0.60 4.32 20.42
N GLY A 215 0.62 3.73 21.63
CA GLY A 215 -0.60 3.29 22.30
C GLY A 215 -1.50 4.45 22.76
N SER A 216 -0.96 5.65 22.92
CA SER A 216 -1.71 6.81 23.40
C SER A 216 -2.28 7.66 22.27
N PHE A 217 -1.56 7.83 21.16
CA PHE A 217 -2.01 8.61 20.00
C PHE A 217 -2.75 7.76 18.94
N GLY A 218 -2.50 6.45 18.89
CA GLY A 218 -3.16 5.57 17.94
C GLY A 218 -2.94 6.02 16.49
N LYS A 219 -4.03 6.34 15.77
CA LYS A 219 -3.99 6.73 14.34
C LYS A 219 -3.45 8.14 14.09
N GLU A 220 -3.37 8.99 15.11
CA GLU A 220 -2.83 10.35 14.98
C GLU A 220 -1.30 10.34 14.84
N LEU A 221 -0.65 9.28 15.29
CA LEU A 221 0.77 9.04 15.08
C LEU A 221 0.98 8.37 13.72
N ALA A 222 1.46 9.12 12.74
CA ALA A 222 1.73 8.61 11.41
C ALA A 222 2.90 7.62 11.44
N TRP A 223 3.99 8.00 12.10
CA TRP A 223 5.13 7.12 12.33
C TRP A 223 6.04 7.62 13.47
N SER A 224 6.92 6.73 13.96
CA SER A 224 7.95 7.07 14.93
C SER A 224 9.24 6.32 14.64
N GLU A 225 10.35 7.01 14.85
CA GLU A 225 11.71 6.45 14.76
C GLU A 225 12.51 6.83 16.00
N TYR A 226 13.48 5.98 16.39
CA TYR A 226 14.40 6.33 17.44
C TYR A 226 15.87 6.08 17.01
N TYR A 227 16.74 6.89 17.57
CA TYR A 227 18.18 6.88 17.28
C TYR A 227 18.95 6.82 18.59
N LEU A 228 20.08 6.13 18.55
CA LEU A 228 21.00 6.01 19.67
C LEU A 228 22.33 6.65 19.32
N PHE A 229 22.69 7.71 20.05
CA PHE A 229 24.00 8.36 19.96
C PHE A 229 24.65 8.34 21.33
N ASP A 230 25.64 7.46 21.53
CA ASP A 230 26.27 7.21 22.84
C ASP A 230 25.22 6.87 23.90
N ASP A 231 25.02 7.77 24.88
CA ASP A 231 24.04 7.60 25.96
C ASP A 231 22.74 8.38 25.72
N VAL A 232 22.62 9.07 24.59
CA VAL A 232 21.46 9.86 24.23
C VAL A 232 20.54 9.05 23.31
N LEU A 233 19.28 8.97 23.68
CA LEU A 233 18.21 8.42 22.86
C LEU A 233 17.41 9.57 22.28
N ILE A 234 17.14 9.50 20.97
CA ILE A 234 16.37 10.51 20.26
C ILE A 234 15.19 9.82 19.62
N TRP A 235 14.00 10.35 19.81
CA TRP A 235 12.79 9.94 19.11
C TRP A 235 12.34 11.06 18.20
N VAL A 236 11.96 10.71 17.00
CA VAL A 236 11.27 11.56 16.06
C VAL A 236 9.88 10.98 15.85
N PHE A 237 8.88 11.76 16.11
CA PHE A 237 7.47 11.41 15.96
C PHE A 237 6.86 12.30 14.89
N ASP A 238 6.09 11.71 14.00
CA ASP A 238 5.31 12.41 12.99
C ASP A 238 3.82 12.27 13.29
N PHE A 239 3.13 13.39 13.35
CA PHE A 239 1.71 13.45 13.70
C PHE A 239 0.87 14.10 12.59
N ASP A 240 -0.28 13.52 12.32
CA ASP A 240 -1.29 14.06 11.40
C ASP A 240 -2.16 15.15 12.05
N THR A 241 -1.91 15.50 13.31
CA THR A 241 -2.69 16.47 14.09
C THR A 241 -1.85 17.68 14.53
N LYS A 242 -2.50 18.85 14.57
CA LYS A 242 -1.89 20.10 15.05
C LYS A 242 -2.23 20.44 16.51
N GLU A 243 -3.06 19.65 17.18
CA GLU A 243 -3.53 19.95 18.52
C GLU A 243 -2.55 19.50 19.60
N SER A 244 -2.00 20.46 20.33
CA SER A 244 -1.35 20.27 21.66
C SER A 244 -0.45 19.02 21.84
N VAL A 245 0.22 18.56 20.76
CA VAL A 245 1.05 17.34 20.74
C VAL A 245 2.16 17.42 21.78
N SER A 246 2.87 18.55 21.89
CA SER A 246 3.99 18.69 22.81
C SER A 246 3.59 18.51 24.29
N LYS A 247 2.43 19.04 24.70
CA LYS A 247 1.92 18.85 26.08
C LYS A 247 1.57 17.39 26.36
N THR A 248 0.95 16.73 25.39
CA THR A 248 0.62 15.31 25.49
C THR A 248 1.88 14.46 25.53
N LEU A 249 2.86 14.72 24.65
CA LEU A 249 4.17 14.06 24.69
C LEU A 249 4.86 14.27 26.06
N PHE A 250 4.82 15.47 26.61
CA PHE A 250 5.40 15.73 27.93
C PHE A 250 4.77 14.84 29.02
N HIS A 251 3.45 14.76 29.07
CA HIS A 251 2.77 13.90 30.04
C HIS A 251 3.09 12.41 29.82
N LEU A 252 3.21 12.00 28.57
CA LEU A 252 3.59 10.62 28.24
C LEU A 252 5.04 10.31 28.63
N MET A 253 5.96 11.26 28.45
CA MET A 253 7.35 11.08 28.89
C MET A 253 7.47 11.00 30.39
N ARG A 254 6.66 11.74 31.17
CA ARG A 254 6.59 11.59 32.62
C ARG A 254 6.11 10.20 33.01
N LYS A 255 5.05 9.70 32.38
CA LYS A 255 4.54 8.34 32.60
C LYS A 255 5.58 7.28 32.21
N ALA A 256 6.20 7.45 31.05
CA ALA A 256 7.26 6.55 30.57
C ALA A 256 8.44 6.50 31.57
N ARG A 257 8.89 7.66 32.07
CA ARG A 257 9.96 7.72 33.05
C ARG A 257 9.62 6.90 34.30
N GLN A 258 8.42 7.08 34.86
CA GLN A 258 7.98 6.33 36.04
C GLN A 258 7.96 4.81 35.76
N GLN A 259 7.43 4.38 34.64
CA GLN A 259 7.39 2.96 34.27
C GLN A 259 8.79 2.37 34.05
N LEU A 260 9.70 3.12 33.41
CA LEU A 260 11.09 2.70 33.22
C LEU A 260 11.83 2.54 34.56
N GLU A 261 11.60 3.46 35.50
CA GLU A 261 12.20 3.40 36.82
C GLU A 261 11.66 2.21 37.66
N GLU A 262 10.35 1.96 37.59
CA GLU A 262 9.71 0.86 38.31
C GLU A 262 10.06 -0.51 37.74
N GLN A 263 10.02 -0.67 36.42
CA GLN A 263 10.14 -1.98 35.76
C GLN A 263 11.56 -2.33 35.35
N LEU A 264 12.33 -1.36 34.86
CA LEU A 264 13.67 -1.57 34.32
C LEU A 264 14.78 -1.04 35.23
N LYS A 265 14.43 -0.33 36.32
CA LYS A 265 15.40 0.34 37.21
C LYS A 265 16.31 1.32 36.46
N VAL A 266 15.75 1.95 35.42
CA VAL A 266 16.44 2.90 34.56
C VAL A 266 15.83 4.29 34.81
N THR A 267 16.67 5.25 35.16
CA THR A 267 16.27 6.65 35.30
C THR A 267 16.64 7.40 34.02
N MET A 268 15.67 8.14 33.50
CA MET A 268 15.86 8.97 32.30
C MET A 268 15.50 10.42 32.56
N PHE A 269 16.24 11.30 31.93
CA PHE A 269 15.86 12.69 31.76
C PHE A 269 15.42 12.92 30.32
N PHE A 270 14.27 13.56 30.10
CA PHE A 270 13.73 13.82 28.77
C PHE A 270 13.59 15.32 28.51
N ILE A 271 13.86 15.72 27.26
CA ILE A 271 13.48 17.04 26.73
C ILE A 271 12.56 16.79 25.54
N VAL A 272 11.43 17.48 25.52
CA VAL A 272 10.42 17.41 24.47
C VAL A 272 10.48 18.72 23.66
N SER A 273 10.48 18.65 22.33
CA SER A 273 10.33 19.86 21.52
C SER A 273 8.94 20.45 21.73
N GLU A 274 8.87 21.75 21.87
CA GLU A 274 7.59 22.43 22.11
C GLU A 274 6.77 22.56 20.83
N GLU A 275 7.45 22.84 19.74
CA GLU A 275 6.85 23.03 18.43
C GLU A 275 7.27 21.91 17.48
N ALA A 276 6.45 21.72 16.47
CA ALA A 276 6.81 20.88 15.35
C ALA A 276 8.04 21.42 14.61
N VAL A 277 8.79 20.53 14.04
CA VAL A 277 10.06 20.81 13.33
C VAL A 277 9.92 20.40 11.89
N ASN A 278 10.31 21.26 10.98
CA ASN A 278 10.44 20.91 9.57
C ASN A 278 11.62 19.94 9.38
N GLY A 279 11.54 19.05 8.40
CA GLY A 279 12.60 18.11 8.09
C GLY A 279 13.97 18.76 7.89
N LEU A 280 14.06 19.92 7.24
CA LEU A 280 15.31 20.66 7.02
C LEU A 280 15.86 21.29 8.30
N ASP A 281 15.01 21.61 9.27
CA ASP A 281 15.39 22.24 10.55
C ASP A 281 15.76 21.22 11.64
N LEU A 282 15.69 19.92 11.32
CA LEU A 282 15.99 18.83 12.27
C LEU A 282 17.39 18.95 12.90
N ASN A 283 18.42 19.32 12.12
CA ASN A 283 19.76 19.50 12.64
C ASN A 283 19.81 20.63 13.69
N GLU A 284 19.28 21.80 13.35
CA GLU A 284 19.31 22.95 14.24
C GLU A 284 18.57 22.63 15.56
N LYS A 285 17.37 22.04 15.44
CA LYS A 285 16.57 21.66 16.62
C LYS A 285 17.26 20.60 17.47
N TYR A 286 17.87 19.61 16.83
CA TYR A 286 18.64 18.58 17.53
C TYR A 286 19.80 19.17 18.30
N VAL A 287 20.60 20.06 17.69
CA VAL A 287 21.74 20.75 18.35
C VAL A 287 21.26 21.60 19.52
N GLN A 288 20.18 22.34 19.35
CA GLN A 288 19.56 23.13 20.43
C GLN A 288 19.17 22.26 21.62
N ILE A 289 18.38 21.19 21.38
CA ILE A 289 17.92 20.29 22.44
C ILE A 289 19.08 19.58 23.12
N ARG A 290 20.09 19.14 22.36
CA ARG A 290 21.29 18.51 22.91
C ARG A 290 22.10 19.45 23.81
N THR A 291 22.22 20.73 23.43
CA THR A 291 22.88 21.75 24.23
C THR A 291 22.11 22.00 25.54
N MET A 292 20.79 22.07 25.45
CA MET A 292 19.94 22.19 26.64
C MET A 292 20.09 20.99 27.56
N LEU A 293 20.07 19.78 27.01
CA LEU A 293 20.26 18.53 27.75
C LEU A 293 21.58 18.57 28.57
N THR A 294 22.66 18.97 27.92
CA THR A 294 23.98 19.08 28.56
C THR A 294 23.95 20.09 29.72
N ASN A 295 23.34 21.25 29.52
CA ASN A 295 23.22 22.28 30.55
C ASN A 295 22.36 21.83 31.76
N GLU A 296 21.26 21.13 31.50
CA GLU A 296 20.41 20.62 32.57
C GLU A 296 21.09 19.53 33.42
N ILE A 297 21.88 18.68 32.77
CA ILE A 297 22.68 17.67 33.46
C ILE A 297 23.71 18.34 34.38
N LEU A 298 24.42 19.36 33.89
CA LEU A 298 25.39 20.11 34.69
C LEU A 298 24.75 20.80 35.89
N ARG A 299 23.46 21.13 35.80
CA ARG A 299 22.67 21.71 36.93
C ARG A 299 22.13 20.65 37.90
N GLY A 300 22.32 19.35 37.58
CA GLY A 300 21.78 18.24 38.37
C GLY A 300 20.28 18.05 38.24
N SER A 301 19.69 18.54 37.15
CA SER A 301 18.25 18.43 36.89
C SER A 301 17.83 16.98 36.67
N THR A 302 16.65 16.62 37.19
CA THR A 302 16.04 15.31 37.03
C THR A 302 14.61 15.49 36.56
N GLY A 303 14.13 14.67 35.62
CA GLY A 303 12.71 14.69 35.24
C GLY A 303 12.47 14.83 33.74
N VAL A 304 11.47 15.61 33.38
CA VAL A 304 11.06 15.90 31.99
C VAL A 304 10.90 17.41 31.86
N ALA A 305 11.44 17.98 30.79
CA ALA A 305 11.31 19.41 30.51
C ALA A 305 10.72 19.63 29.10
N ILE A 306 9.88 20.65 28.95
CA ILE A 306 9.53 21.30 27.70
C ILE A 306 10.27 22.62 27.66
N ARG A 307 10.87 22.96 26.53
CA ARG A 307 11.60 24.22 26.43
C ARG A 307 11.28 25.01 25.18
N HIS A 308 10.97 26.28 25.40
CA HIS A 308 10.87 27.34 24.40
C HIS A 308 12.25 27.84 23.94
N GLN A 309 12.31 28.33 22.70
CA GLN A 309 13.47 29.00 22.16
C GLN A 309 13.89 30.26 22.96
N ALA A 310 12.92 30.84 23.69
CA ALA A 310 13.13 32.04 24.50
C ALA A 310 13.81 31.82 25.87
N ASP A 311 13.96 30.56 26.32
CA ASP A 311 14.47 30.24 27.67
C ASP A 311 16.01 30.06 27.73
N VAL A 312 16.74 30.43 26.66
CA VAL A 312 18.21 30.51 26.67
C VAL A 312 18.69 31.64 27.62
N GLU A 313 17.81 32.60 27.93
CA GLU A 313 18.03 33.66 28.93
C GLU A 313 17.13 33.45 30.13
N GLY A 314 17.55 32.63 31.06
CA GLY A 314 17.20 32.62 32.48
C GLY A 314 15.75 32.77 32.87
N LYS A 315 14.96 31.69 32.94
CA LYS A 315 13.82 31.57 33.89
C LYS A 315 13.67 30.14 34.40
N GLU A 316 13.22 30.09 35.66
CA GLU A 316 13.18 28.96 36.56
C GLU A 316 12.38 27.75 36.08
N ILE A 317 12.97 26.59 36.34
CA ILE A 317 12.36 25.28 36.21
C ILE A 317 11.24 25.17 37.26
N GLU A 318 10.01 24.93 36.85
CA GLU A 318 8.97 24.41 37.71
C GLU A 318 9.35 22.99 38.16
N ASN A 319 10.08 22.90 39.24
CA ASN A 319 10.29 21.65 39.97
C ASN A 319 8.95 21.22 40.59
N ALA A 320 8.19 20.42 39.86
CA ALA A 320 7.07 19.70 40.47
C ALA A 320 7.65 18.57 41.32
N LYS A 321 7.59 18.78 42.63
CA LYS A 321 7.75 17.74 43.67
C LYS A 321 6.75 16.61 43.53
#